data_68caa6a08b359e8a65a4a04337f4b977
#
_entry.id   68caa6a08b359e8a65a4a04337f4b977
#
_cell.length_a   1.000
_cell.length_b   1.000
_cell.length_c   1.000
_cell.angle_alpha   90.00
_cell.angle_beta   90.00
_cell.angle_gamma   90.00
#
_symmetry.space_group_name_H-M   'P 1'
#
loop_
_entity.id
_entity.type
_entity.pdbx_description
1 polymer ?
#
loop_
_entity_poly.entity_id
_entity_poly.type
_entity_poly.pdbx_seq_one_letter_code
_entity_poly.pdbx_strand_id
1 'polypeptide(L)'
;MDYKRLFFSSFFLVLFFSSKQSFSHAVYVSVCNIYEKNNTSFFSMRMFKDDIFDALELRGYSEDLSEKEKGNIINYIKKNFVVSVEGEKRSLVLDRFVFEGSDYTETANIVFTTEETFGDKKLSIKNTILFDVLEEQTNIVGVKIKNTKRTLTYNKNKKENWVLIN
;
A
#
# COMPACT_ATOMS: atom_id res chain seq x y z
N MET A 1 -17.31 -26.91 -55.76
CA MET A 1 -17.21 -26.56 -54.36
C MET A 1 -16.52 -25.19 -54.28
N ASP A 2 -17.28 -24.15 -53.90
CA ASP A 2 -16.85 -22.74 -54.10
C ASP A 2 -15.78 -22.32 -53.07
N TYR A 3 -14.54 -22.28 -53.45
CA TYR A 3 -13.38 -21.85 -52.64
C TYR A 3 -13.54 -20.46 -52.06
N LYS A 4 -14.32 -19.58 -52.70
CA LYS A 4 -14.63 -18.25 -52.22
C LYS A 4 -15.46 -18.26 -50.94
N ARG A 5 -16.36 -19.22 -50.75
CA ARG A 5 -17.16 -19.36 -49.52
C ARG A 5 -16.34 -19.90 -48.36
N LEU A 6 -15.40 -20.77 -48.60
CA LEU A 6 -14.48 -21.30 -47.59
C LEU A 6 -13.51 -20.22 -47.09
N PHE A 7 -13.03 -19.37 -47.98
CA PHE A 7 -12.10 -18.26 -47.63
C PHE A 7 -12.79 -17.20 -46.76
N PHE A 8 -14.05 -16.88 -47.06
CA PHE A 8 -14.83 -15.90 -46.30
C PHE A 8 -15.20 -16.41 -44.88
N SER A 9 -15.50 -17.72 -44.78
CA SER A 9 -15.79 -18.36 -43.49
C SER A 9 -14.56 -18.44 -42.59
N SER A 10 -13.38 -18.72 -43.16
CA SER A 10 -12.11 -18.78 -42.40
C SER A 10 -11.66 -17.41 -41.96
N PHE A 11 -11.86 -16.34 -42.76
CA PHE A 11 -11.52 -14.98 -42.40
C PHE A 11 -12.42 -14.42 -41.28
N PHE A 12 -13.71 -14.80 -41.26
CA PHE A 12 -14.63 -14.42 -40.21
C PHE A 12 -14.34 -15.10 -38.86
N LEU A 13 -13.82 -16.34 -38.91
CA LEU A 13 -13.46 -17.09 -37.70
C LEU A 13 -12.22 -16.47 -36.98
N VAL A 14 -11.27 -15.94 -37.73
CA VAL A 14 -10.06 -15.29 -37.18
C VAL A 14 -10.38 -13.98 -36.48
N LEU A 15 -11.43 -13.25 -36.89
CA LEU A 15 -11.85 -11.98 -36.26
C LEU A 15 -12.49 -12.17 -34.88
N PHE A 16 -13.03 -13.36 -34.59
CA PHE A 16 -13.63 -13.65 -33.28
C PHE A 16 -12.60 -14.03 -32.20
N PHE A 17 -11.37 -14.38 -32.58
CA PHE A 17 -10.30 -14.68 -31.61
C PHE A 17 -9.43 -13.48 -31.24
N SER A 18 -9.72 -12.29 -31.75
CA SER A 18 -9.18 -11.05 -31.20
C SER A 18 -9.92 -10.70 -29.90
N SER A 19 -9.89 -11.62 -28.93
CA SER A 19 -10.22 -11.27 -27.55
C SER A 19 -9.24 -10.19 -27.12
N LYS A 20 -9.74 -8.95 -27.08
CA LYS A 20 -9.04 -7.90 -26.35
C LYS A 20 -8.76 -8.47 -24.96
N GLN A 21 -7.51 -8.76 -24.65
CA GLN A 21 -7.11 -8.95 -23.28
C GLN A 21 -7.53 -7.65 -22.58
N SER A 22 -8.64 -7.72 -21.85
CA SER A 22 -8.99 -6.70 -20.90
C SER A 22 -7.85 -6.75 -19.87
N PHE A 23 -6.90 -5.82 -19.98
CA PHE A 23 -6.00 -5.56 -18.88
C PHE A 23 -6.91 -5.12 -17.73
N SER A 24 -7.22 -6.05 -16.84
CA SER A 24 -7.70 -5.70 -15.51
C SER A 24 -6.61 -4.83 -14.92
N HIS A 25 -6.85 -3.53 -14.79
CA HIS A 25 -5.95 -2.66 -14.07
C HIS A 25 -5.90 -3.19 -12.64
N ALA A 26 -4.80 -3.81 -12.27
CA ALA A 26 -4.56 -4.18 -10.88
C ALA A 26 -4.57 -2.86 -10.07
N VAL A 27 -5.37 -2.81 -9.02
CA VAL A 27 -5.43 -1.63 -8.15
C VAL A 27 -4.35 -1.76 -7.11
N TYR A 28 -3.23 -1.09 -7.33
CA TYR A 28 -2.12 -1.05 -6.39
C TYR A 28 -2.37 0.04 -5.33
N VAL A 29 -2.82 -0.36 -4.15
CA VAL A 29 -3.21 0.55 -3.08
C VAL A 29 -2.69 0.07 -1.74
N SER A 30 -2.11 0.98 -0.95
CA SER A 30 -1.92 0.80 0.49
C SER A 30 -2.73 1.83 1.27
N VAL A 31 -3.16 1.46 2.46
CA VAL A 31 -3.92 2.35 3.36
C VAL A 31 -3.24 2.42 4.71
N CYS A 32 -3.07 3.63 5.24
CA CYS A 32 -2.63 3.87 6.60
C CYS A 32 -3.67 4.72 7.33
N ASN A 33 -4.12 4.31 8.51
CA ASN A 33 -4.98 5.11 9.37
C ASN A 33 -4.18 5.59 10.58
N ILE A 34 -4.16 6.90 10.81
CA ILE A 34 -3.52 7.55 11.94
C ILE A 34 -4.59 8.02 12.90
N TYR A 35 -4.52 7.57 14.14
CA TYR A 35 -5.45 7.94 15.20
C TYR A 35 -4.75 7.95 16.56
N GLU A 36 -5.37 8.64 17.53
CA GLU A 36 -4.89 8.70 18.90
C GLU A 36 -5.84 7.97 19.85
N LYS A 37 -5.26 7.27 20.81
CA LYS A 37 -5.97 6.62 21.91
C LYS A 37 -5.06 6.56 23.14
N ASN A 38 -5.55 6.95 24.33
CA ASN A 38 -4.82 6.87 25.58
C ASN A 38 -3.41 7.51 25.52
N ASN A 39 -3.31 8.71 24.96
CA ASN A 39 -2.06 9.46 24.77
C ASN A 39 -1.02 8.77 23.87
N THR A 40 -1.43 7.79 23.11
CA THR A 40 -0.59 7.09 22.14
C THR A 40 -1.13 7.32 20.74
N SER A 41 -0.27 7.63 19.80
CA SER A 41 -0.62 7.71 18.38
C SER A 41 -0.35 6.39 17.70
N PHE A 42 -1.32 5.92 16.94
CA PHE A 42 -1.30 4.66 16.19
C PHE A 42 -1.25 4.91 14.70
N PHE A 43 -0.50 4.08 14.00
CA PHE A 43 -0.35 4.06 12.54
C PHE A 43 -0.69 2.65 12.05
N SER A 44 -1.96 2.44 11.72
CA SER A 44 -2.45 1.14 11.25
C SER A 44 -2.35 1.07 9.74
N MET A 45 -1.47 0.25 9.22
CA MET A 45 -1.18 0.09 7.80
C MET A 45 -1.73 -1.22 7.28
N ARG A 46 -2.27 -1.17 6.06
CA ARG A 46 -2.71 -2.34 5.30
C ARG A 46 -2.22 -2.24 3.86
N MET A 47 -1.61 -3.31 3.36
CA MET A 47 -1.14 -3.47 1.98
C MET A 47 -1.23 -4.93 1.57
N PHE A 48 -1.32 -5.21 0.28
CA PHE A 48 -1.34 -6.58 -0.20
C PHE A 48 -0.01 -7.29 0.15
N LYS A 49 -0.13 -8.55 0.56
CA LYS A 49 1.03 -9.39 0.93
C LYS A 49 1.96 -9.59 -0.26
N ASP A 50 1.37 -9.89 -1.42
CA ASP A 50 2.11 -10.15 -2.66
C ASP A 50 2.95 -8.93 -3.05
N ASP A 51 2.38 -7.72 -2.99
CA ASP A 51 3.09 -6.49 -3.35
C ASP A 51 4.33 -6.26 -2.47
N ILE A 52 4.24 -6.55 -1.16
CA ILE A 52 5.39 -6.37 -0.25
C ILE A 52 6.42 -7.50 -0.40
N PHE A 53 5.97 -8.70 -0.76
CA PHE A 53 6.86 -9.83 -1.03
C PHE A 53 7.65 -9.60 -2.31
N ASP A 54 7.01 -9.08 -3.35
CA ASP A 54 7.67 -8.70 -4.59
C ASP A 54 8.69 -7.57 -4.37
N ALA A 55 8.33 -6.55 -3.58
CA ALA A 55 9.21 -5.43 -3.25
C ALA A 55 10.49 -5.86 -2.50
N LEU A 56 10.44 -6.95 -1.76
CA LEU A 56 11.56 -7.46 -0.96
C LEU A 56 12.17 -8.74 -1.52
N GLU A 57 11.72 -9.18 -2.71
CA GLU A 57 12.15 -10.42 -3.35
C GLU A 57 12.05 -11.65 -2.41
N LEU A 58 11.02 -11.66 -1.56
CA LEU A 58 10.78 -12.75 -0.64
C LEU A 58 10.25 -13.96 -1.41
N ARG A 59 11.05 -15.03 -1.46
CA ARG A 59 10.70 -16.25 -2.19
C ARG A 59 9.92 -17.20 -1.28
N GLY A 60 8.78 -17.63 -1.79
CA GLY A 60 7.90 -18.62 -1.17
C GLY A 60 6.80 -17.95 -0.36
N TYR A 61 5.56 -18.23 -0.74
CA TYR A 61 4.34 -17.80 -0.03
C TYR A 61 4.16 -18.62 1.27
N SER A 62 5.24 -18.74 2.07
CA SER A 62 5.16 -19.38 3.37
C SER A 62 4.29 -18.53 4.29
N GLU A 63 3.32 -19.16 4.94
CA GLU A 63 2.51 -18.51 5.97
C GLU A 63 3.37 -18.07 7.16
N ASP A 64 4.50 -18.74 7.36
CA ASP A 64 5.45 -18.49 8.45
C ASP A 64 6.68 -17.73 7.96
N LEU A 65 6.64 -16.40 8.09
CA LEU A 65 7.85 -15.59 7.93
C LEU A 65 8.82 -15.83 9.08
N SER A 66 10.09 -15.99 8.73
CA SER A 66 11.16 -15.93 9.72
C SER A 66 11.23 -14.53 10.37
N GLU A 67 11.77 -14.44 11.57
CA GLU A 67 11.98 -13.14 12.25
C GLU A 67 12.87 -12.18 11.42
N LYS A 68 13.79 -12.71 10.62
CA LYS A 68 14.62 -11.92 9.69
C LYS A 68 13.77 -11.29 8.58
N GLU A 69 12.87 -12.05 7.97
CA GLU A 69 11.98 -11.55 6.91
C GLU A 69 11.00 -10.53 7.45
N LYS A 70 10.39 -10.78 8.62
CA LYS A 70 9.57 -9.77 9.33
C LYS A 70 10.37 -8.49 9.58
N GLY A 71 11.61 -8.61 10.05
CA GLY A 71 12.52 -7.50 10.27
C GLY A 71 12.79 -6.71 8.99
N ASN A 72 12.99 -7.38 7.85
CA ASN A 72 13.18 -6.75 6.55
C ASN A 72 11.95 -5.94 6.12
N ILE A 73 10.75 -6.50 6.27
CA ILE A 73 9.48 -5.81 5.96
C ILE A 73 9.34 -4.55 6.84
N ILE A 74 9.56 -4.68 8.15
CA ILE A 74 9.46 -3.56 9.09
C ILE A 74 10.46 -2.45 8.74
N ASN A 75 11.69 -2.80 8.43
CA ASN A 75 12.73 -1.85 8.04
C ASN A 75 12.40 -1.15 6.71
N TYR A 76 11.89 -1.90 5.73
CA TYR A 76 11.43 -1.35 4.46
C TYR A 76 10.32 -0.31 4.68
N ILE A 77 9.32 -0.62 5.50
CA ILE A 77 8.24 0.31 5.82
C ILE A 77 8.78 1.55 6.53
N LYS A 78 9.60 1.40 7.57
CA LYS A 78 10.19 2.54 8.30
C LYS A 78 11.07 3.44 7.43
N LYS A 79 11.71 2.90 6.41
CA LYS A 79 12.47 3.67 5.41
C LYS A 79 11.55 4.47 4.49
N ASN A 80 10.42 3.91 4.09
CA ASN A 80 9.52 4.45 3.07
C ASN A 80 8.32 5.22 3.65
N PHE A 81 8.06 5.10 4.97
CA PHE A 81 7.03 5.85 5.69
C PHE A 81 7.65 6.64 6.83
N VAL A 82 7.79 7.94 6.65
CA VAL A 82 8.42 8.83 7.61
C VAL A 82 7.41 9.85 8.11
N VAL A 83 7.28 9.92 9.43
CA VAL A 83 6.43 10.88 10.12
C VAL A 83 7.31 11.96 10.76
N SER A 84 6.92 13.21 10.61
CA SER A 84 7.56 14.36 11.28
C SER A 84 6.51 15.27 11.91
N VAL A 85 6.78 15.73 13.11
CA VAL A 85 5.95 16.67 13.86
C VAL A 85 6.75 17.94 14.04
N GLU A 86 6.20 19.08 13.58
CA GLU A 86 6.91 20.38 13.58
C GLU A 86 8.31 20.30 12.93
N GLY A 87 8.46 19.45 11.89
CA GLY A 87 9.72 19.24 11.18
C GLY A 87 10.65 18.20 11.78
N GLU A 88 10.40 17.72 12.98
CA GLU A 88 11.21 16.71 13.66
C GLU A 88 10.67 15.30 13.38
N LYS A 89 11.54 14.40 12.91
CA LYS A 89 11.18 13.00 12.66
C LYS A 89 10.80 12.28 13.94
N ARG A 90 9.80 11.41 13.85
CA ARG A 90 9.36 10.55 14.95
C ARG A 90 9.73 9.10 14.70
N SER A 91 10.20 8.45 15.76
CA SER A 91 10.46 7.01 15.74
C SER A 91 9.15 6.26 15.95
N LEU A 92 8.89 5.29 15.08
CA LEU A 92 7.73 4.40 15.17
C LEU A 92 8.17 3.05 15.74
N VAL A 93 7.48 2.60 16.79
CA VAL A 93 7.68 1.30 17.43
C VAL A 93 6.65 0.33 16.89
N LEU A 94 7.07 -0.89 16.51
CA LEU A 94 6.15 -1.93 16.07
C LEU A 94 5.29 -2.38 17.25
N ASP A 95 3.98 -2.34 17.10
CA ASP A 95 3.00 -2.87 18.06
C ASP A 95 2.46 -4.24 17.58
N ARG A 96 2.11 -4.36 16.30
CA ARG A 96 1.53 -5.59 15.75
C ARG A 96 1.91 -5.78 14.29
N PHE A 97 2.10 -7.06 13.91
CA PHE A 97 2.25 -7.48 12.52
C PHE A 97 1.54 -8.81 12.33
N VAL A 98 0.53 -8.84 11.45
CA VAL A 98 -0.22 -10.05 11.10
C VAL A 98 -0.59 -10.02 9.62
N PHE A 99 -0.76 -11.20 9.02
CA PHE A 99 -1.44 -11.34 7.74
C PHE A 99 -2.91 -11.69 7.99
N GLU A 100 -3.80 -11.08 7.20
CA GLU A 100 -5.25 -11.31 7.28
C GLU A 100 -5.82 -11.44 5.87
N GLY A 101 -6.80 -12.33 5.72
CA GLY A 101 -7.41 -12.65 4.44
C GLY A 101 -7.03 -14.04 3.97
N SER A 102 -7.31 -14.34 2.72
CA SER A 102 -6.95 -15.61 2.08
C SER A 102 -6.59 -15.37 0.62
N ASP A 103 -5.71 -16.21 0.11
CA ASP A 103 -5.28 -16.22 -1.28
C ASP A 103 -4.84 -14.82 -1.77
N TYR A 104 -5.29 -14.41 -2.95
CA TYR A 104 -4.94 -13.14 -3.59
C TYR A 104 -5.44 -11.87 -2.86
N THR A 105 -6.22 -12.03 -1.78
CA THR A 105 -6.72 -10.92 -0.98
C THR A 105 -6.01 -10.78 0.37
N GLU A 106 -4.98 -11.60 0.61
CA GLU A 106 -4.22 -11.54 1.85
C GLU A 106 -3.47 -10.22 1.98
N THR A 107 -3.63 -9.59 3.13
CA THR A 107 -3.03 -8.28 3.43
C THR A 107 -2.12 -8.35 4.65
N ALA A 108 -0.99 -7.66 4.58
CA ALA A 108 -0.18 -7.35 5.74
C ALA A 108 -0.86 -6.22 6.53
N ASN A 109 -1.23 -6.51 7.77
CA ASN A 109 -1.76 -5.54 8.72
C ASN A 109 -0.69 -5.25 9.77
N ILE A 110 -0.14 -4.04 9.73
CA ILE A 110 1.00 -3.64 10.52
C ILE A 110 0.64 -2.39 11.30
N VAL A 111 0.80 -2.43 12.60
CA VAL A 111 0.53 -1.30 13.49
C VAL A 111 1.83 -0.83 14.11
N PHE A 112 2.11 0.45 13.94
CA PHE A 112 3.16 1.13 14.69
C PHE A 112 2.55 2.12 15.67
N THR A 113 3.29 2.44 16.71
CA THR A 113 2.92 3.41 17.74
C THR A 113 4.03 4.41 18.01
N THR A 114 3.64 5.55 18.57
CA THR A 114 4.53 6.47 19.29
C THR A 114 3.80 7.00 20.52
N GLU A 115 4.51 7.19 21.62
CA GLU A 115 3.97 7.71 22.89
C GLU A 115 3.67 9.23 22.86
N GLU A 116 3.71 9.83 21.65
CA GLU A 116 3.39 11.24 21.45
C GLU A 116 1.98 11.43 20.91
N THR A 117 1.36 12.54 21.28
CA THR A 117 0.14 13.07 20.65
C THR A 117 0.48 14.26 19.76
N PHE A 118 -0.31 14.46 18.72
CA PHE A 118 -0.02 15.45 17.68
C PHE A 118 -0.94 16.68 17.70
N GLY A 119 -1.76 16.81 18.74
CA GLY A 119 -2.70 17.93 18.81
C GLY A 119 -2.04 19.29 18.72
N ASP A 120 -2.66 20.19 17.97
CA ASP A 120 -2.23 21.58 17.72
C ASP A 120 -0.85 21.68 17.07
N LYS A 121 -0.45 20.64 16.31
CA LYS A 121 0.86 20.56 15.64
C LYS A 121 0.72 20.25 14.17
N LYS A 122 1.72 20.63 13.39
CA LYS A 122 1.85 20.25 11.99
C LYS A 122 2.42 18.85 11.89
N LEU A 123 1.62 17.93 11.35
CA LEU A 123 2.01 16.55 11.05
C LEU A 123 2.40 16.48 9.57
N SER A 124 3.64 16.15 9.27
CA SER A 124 4.14 15.91 7.91
C SER A 124 4.40 14.41 7.73
N ILE A 125 3.99 13.88 6.59
CA ILE A 125 4.11 12.46 6.27
C ILE A 125 4.72 12.32 4.89
N LYS A 126 5.85 11.59 4.80
CA LYS A 126 6.40 11.08 3.56
C LYS A 126 6.00 9.62 3.44
N ASN A 127 5.39 9.25 2.31
CA ASN A 127 4.98 7.88 2.04
C ASN A 127 5.37 7.48 0.61
N THR A 128 6.37 6.62 0.51
CA THR A 128 6.90 6.09 -0.75
C THR A 128 6.86 4.56 -0.78
N ILE A 129 6.04 3.95 0.08
CA ILE A 129 5.88 2.49 0.12
C ILE A 129 5.48 1.99 -1.26
N LEU A 130 6.16 0.96 -1.76
CA LEU A 130 5.95 0.27 -3.04
C LEU A 130 6.16 1.13 -4.30
N PHE A 131 6.63 2.38 -4.19
CA PHE A 131 6.89 3.22 -5.37
C PHE A 131 8.13 2.79 -6.17
N ASP A 132 8.98 1.98 -5.61
CA ASP A 132 10.17 1.40 -6.22
C ASP A 132 9.85 0.21 -7.15
N VAL A 133 8.75 -0.49 -6.91
CA VAL A 133 8.35 -1.70 -7.66
C VAL A 133 7.05 -1.53 -8.45
N LEU A 134 6.11 -0.72 -7.98
CA LEU A 134 4.79 -0.54 -8.61
C LEU A 134 4.65 0.88 -9.17
N GLU A 135 4.51 0.99 -10.50
CA GLU A 135 4.42 2.29 -11.19
C GLU A 135 3.16 3.07 -10.81
N GLU A 136 2.04 2.38 -10.74
CA GLU A 136 0.71 2.97 -10.49
C GLU A 136 0.31 2.94 -9.01
N GLN A 137 1.27 2.67 -8.09
CA GLN A 137 0.99 2.62 -6.66
C GLN A 137 0.37 3.92 -6.15
N THR A 138 -0.70 3.78 -5.41
CA THR A 138 -1.34 4.85 -4.66
C THR A 138 -1.36 4.52 -3.18
N ASN A 139 -0.82 5.43 -2.35
CA ASN A 139 -0.86 5.28 -0.90
C ASN A 139 -1.84 6.28 -0.31
N ILE A 140 -2.76 5.80 0.51
CA ILE A 140 -3.81 6.61 1.15
C ILE A 140 -3.52 6.67 2.65
N VAL A 141 -3.52 7.88 3.22
CA VAL A 141 -3.37 8.08 4.66
C VAL A 141 -4.58 8.81 5.21
N GLY A 142 -5.38 8.11 6.00
CA GLY A 142 -6.48 8.70 6.78
C GLY A 142 -5.95 9.22 8.13
N VAL A 143 -6.17 10.49 8.42
CA VAL A 143 -5.83 11.10 9.71
C VAL A 143 -7.12 11.41 10.46
N LYS A 144 -7.27 10.83 11.65
CA LYS A 144 -8.41 11.08 12.55
C LYS A 144 -7.89 11.33 13.97
N ILE A 145 -7.58 12.59 14.25
CA ILE A 145 -7.03 13.04 15.54
C ILE A 145 -7.82 14.25 16.02
N LYS A 146 -8.35 14.20 17.25
CA LYS A 146 -9.23 15.25 17.79
C LYS A 146 -10.36 15.62 16.80
N ASN A 147 -10.46 16.89 16.42
CA ASN A 147 -11.44 17.41 15.45
C ASN A 147 -10.95 17.29 13.99
N THR A 148 -9.70 16.92 13.78
CA THR A 148 -9.12 16.79 12.44
C THR A 148 -9.49 15.45 11.81
N LYS A 149 -10.15 15.52 10.65
CA LYS A 149 -10.42 14.37 9.80
C LYS A 149 -9.99 14.70 8.37
N ARG A 150 -8.93 14.07 7.88
CA ARG A 150 -8.34 14.31 6.55
C ARG A 150 -7.94 13.00 5.90
N THR A 151 -7.99 12.99 4.57
CA THR A 151 -7.42 11.93 3.74
C THR A 151 -6.34 12.56 2.87
N LEU A 152 -5.15 11.98 2.92
CA LEU A 152 -3.98 12.37 2.15
C LEU A 152 -3.68 11.26 1.15
N THR A 153 -3.43 11.62 -0.10
CA THR A 153 -3.08 10.67 -1.16
C THR A 153 -1.68 10.94 -1.64
N TYR A 154 -0.93 9.86 -1.89
CA TYR A 154 0.45 9.86 -2.35
C TYR A 154 0.56 9.00 -3.60
N ASN A 155 1.43 9.43 -4.51
CA ASN A 155 1.83 8.70 -5.70
C ASN A 155 3.27 9.10 -6.07
N LYS A 156 3.82 8.57 -7.17
CA LYS A 156 5.20 8.88 -7.58
C LYS A 156 5.48 10.39 -7.72
N ASN A 157 4.46 11.19 -8.06
CA ASN A 157 4.58 12.64 -8.22
C ASN A 157 4.34 13.42 -6.93
N LYS A 158 3.70 12.82 -5.94
CA LYS A 158 3.38 13.43 -4.64
C LYS A 158 3.76 12.50 -3.50
N LYS A 159 5.00 12.59 -3.05
CA LYS A 159 5.61 11.69 -2.06
C LYS A 159 5.48 12.18 -0.61
N GLU A 160 5.16 13.46 -0.42
CA GLU A 160 5.06 14.09 0.90
C GLU A 160 3.82 14.98 0.99
N ASN A 161 3.22 15.00 2.15
CA ASN A 161 2.04 15.82 2.45
C ASN A 161 2.02 16.18 3.94
N TRP A 162 1.21 17.17 4.31
CA TRP A 162 1.07 17.60 5.69
C TRP A 162 -0.37 17.94 6.06
N VAL A 163 -0.66 17.93 7.35
CA VAL A 163 -1.94 18.33 7.95
C VAL A 163 -1.68 19.05 9.26
N LEU A 164 -2.42 20.13 9.52
CA LEU A 164 -2.49 20.75 10.84
C LEU A 164 -3.54 20.01 11.67
N ILE A 165 -3.16 19.56 12.86
CA ILE A 165 -4.06 18.89 13.80
C ILE A 165 -4.68 19.94 14.71
N ASN A 166 -6.01 20.03 14.76
CA ASN A 166 -6.77 20.99 15.54
C ASN A 166 -7.72 20.26 16.51
#